data_a490debad9492b6e8226dc6d05f745be
#
_entry.id   a490debad9492b6e8226dc6d05f745be
#
_cell.length_a   1.000
_cell.length_b   1.000
_cell.length_c   1.000
_cell.angle_alpha   90.00
_cell.angle_beta   90.00
_cell.angle_gamma   90.00
#
_symmetry.space_group_name_H-M   'P 1'
#
loop_
_entity.id
_entity.type
_entity.pdbx_description
1 polymer ?
#
loop_
_entity_poly.entity_id
_entity_poly.type
_entity_poly.pdbx_seq_one_letter_code
_entity_poly.pdbx_strand_id
1 'polypeptide(L)'
;MAPESTEKLQHIYRLQQSKLVSISHLTEVLDDIREDLEVFSAEQKALAGELENCTNRSRLTIRRLERKDNKEATIGDDDYRLLTPARKKSFLHTLQEVHDASSSVAGRLYRLSSGHTHSAELLDLSVIMVKHFLWRERVFMAIILGGHDNDALKQVCVRSCALGRWYDGRGKTYSHLPVYRSLGEVHFRYHKLLNELIDRDVEDMTFRELSTELTTLEMLIQQLVGLIGQIQHHVTLLQNTVDR
;
A
#
# COMPACT_ATOMS: atom_id res chain seq x y z
N MET A 1 9.96 46.10 -10.72
CA MET A 1 8.69 45.79 -10.02
C MET A 1 8.57 46.75 -8.83
N ALA A 2 7.33 47.20 -8.51
CA ALA A 2 7.11 48.03 -7.34
C ALA A 2 7.42 47.23 -6.05
N PRO A 3 8.06 47.83 -5.01
CA PRO A 3 8.44 47.13 -3.78
C PRO A 3 7.28 46.39 -3.11
N GLU A 4 6.07 46.95 -3.14
CA GLU A 4 4.87 46.33 -2.59
C GLU A 4 4.46 45.04 -3.32
N SER A 5 4.74 44.92 -4.61
CA SER A 5 4.48 43.70 -5.39
C SER A 5 5.43 42.56 -4.99
N THR A 6 6.68 42.88 -4.69
CA THR A 6 7.69 41.92 -4.25
C THR A 6 7.38 41.39 -2.84
N GLU A 7 6.94 42.26 -1.93
CA GLU A 7 6.53 41.87 -0.58
C GLU A 7 5.31 40.91 -0.59
N LYS A 8 4.30 41.20 -1.43
CA LYS A 8 3.13 40.32 -1.62
C LYS A 8 3.53 38.95 -2.15
N LEU A 9 4.43 38.88 -3.14
CA LEU A 9 4.94 37.63 -3.68
C LEU A 9 5.72 36.81 -2.63
N GLN A 10 6.58 37.48 -1.86
CA GLN A 10 7.32 36.84 -0.78
C GLN A 10 6.39 36.31 0.31
N HIS A 11 5.29 37.00 0.63
CA HIS A 11 4.31 36.52 1.60
C HIS A 11 3.58 35.27 1.07
N ILE A 12 3.14 35.28 -0.18
CA ILE A 12 2.52 34.11 -0.83
C ILE A 12 3.49 32.93 -0.84
N TYR A 13 4.77 33.16 -1.15
CA TYR A 13 5.79 32.13 -1.11
C TYR A 13 5.91 31.46 0.27
N ARG A 14 6.01 32.24 1.34
CA ARG A 14 6.09 31.71 2.72
C ARG A 14 4.86 30.86 3.08
N LEU A 15 3.68 31.30 2.68
CA LEU A 15 2.43 30.57 2.90
C LEU A 15 2.43 29.24 2.14
N GLN A 16 2.90 29.21 0.89
CA GLN A 16 2.99 27.98 0.10
C GLN A 16 4.05 27.03 0.68
N GLN A 17 5.23 27.52 1.06
CA GLN A 17 6.24 26.69 1.75
C GLN A 17 5.69 26.05 3.03
N SER A 18 4.97 26.80 3.87
CA SER A 18 4.36 26.28 5.08
C SER A 18 3.36 25.15 4.78
N LYS A 19 2.56 25.29 3.72
CA LYS A 19 1.63 24.24 3.26
C LYS A 19 2.38 22.99 2.78
N LEU A 20 3.45 23.15 1.99
CA LEU A 20 4.25 22.04 1.49
C LEU A 20 4.91 21.26 2.65
N VAL A 21 5.41 21.96 3.67
CA VAL A 21 5.97 21.32 4.88
C VAL A 21 4.87 20.52 5.60
N SER A 22 3.67 21.09 5.78
CA SER A 22 2.55 20.39 6.43
C SER A 22 2.12 19.15 5.65
N ILE A 23 2.02 19.24 4.31
CA ILE A 23 1.67 18.09 3.47
C ILE A 23 2.78 17.03 3.48
N SER A 24 4.07 17.44 3.49
CA SER A 24 5.18 16.50 3.64
C SER A 24 5.09 15.72 4.94
N HIS A 25 4.83 16.39 6.06
CA HIS A 25 4.67 15.74 7.36
C HIS A 25 3.47 14.77 7.36
N LEU A 26 2.31 15.19 6.82
CA LEU A 26 1.17 14.28 6.69
C LEU A 26 1.50 13.05 5.82
N THR A 27 2.33 13.24 4.79
CA THR A 27 2.74 12.14 3.91
C THR A 27 3.64 11.14 4.64
N GLU A 28 4.52 11.62 5.52
CA GLU A 28 5.36 10.79 6.39
C GLU A 28 4.48 9.96 7.36
N VAL A 29 3.52 10.60 8.03
CA VAL A 29 2.57 9.90 8.91
C VAL A 29 1.77 8.83 8.15
N LEU A 30 1.33 9.11 6.93
CA LEU A 30 0.62 8.12 6.10
C LEU A 30 1.53 6.96 5.67
N ASP A 31 2.82 7.22 5.44
CA ASP A 31 3.80 6.17 5.12
C ASP A 31 4.04 5.26 6.33
N ASP A 32 4.15 5.83 7.54
CA ASP A 32 4.25 5.07 8.79
C ASP A 32 3.02 4.18 9.01
N ILE A 33 1.80 4.74 8.82
CA ILE A 33 0.55 3.96 8.92
C ILE A 33 0.51 2.81 7.92
N ARG A 34 1.01 3.02 6.70
CA ARG A 34 1.11 1.97 5.69
C ARG A 34 2.04 0.84 6.16
N GLU A 35 3.20 1.18 6.73
CA GLU A 35 4.14 0.19 7.27
C GLU A 35 3.51 -0.60 8.42
N ASP A 36 2.81 0.06 9.33
CA ASP A 36 2.07 -0.58 10.42
C ASP A 36 1.02 -1.57 9.89
N LEU A 37 0.28 -1.21 8.85
CA LEU A 37 -0.70 -2.10 8.21
C LEU A 37 -0.04 -3.34 7.59
N GLU A 38 1.15 -3.20 6.98
CA GLU A 38 1.90 -4.33 6.43
C GLU A 38 2.38 -5.28 7.55
N VAL A 39 2.90 -4.74 8.65
CA VAL A 39 3.32 -5.52 9.83
C VAL A 39 2.12 -6.25 10.42
N PHE A 40 1.00 -5.55 10.65
CA PHE A 40 -0.24 -6.13 11.17
C PHE A 40 -0.75 -7.27 10.29
N SER A 41 -0.74 -7.08 8.98
CA SER A 41 -1.14 -8.11 8.03
C SER A 41 -0.25 -9.36 8.14
N ALA A 42 1.07 -9.18 8.22
CA ALA A 42 2.03 -10.28 8.34
C ALA A 42 1.83 -11.07 9.65
N GLU A 43 1.65 -10.37 10.78
CA GLU A 43 1.38 -10.99 12.08
C GLU A 43 0.07 -11.78 12.09
N GLN A 44 -1.02 -11.21 11.57
CA GLN A 44 -2.29 -11.91 11.48
C GLN A 44 -2.21 -13.17 10.62
N LYS A 45 -1.48 -13.11 9.50
CA LYS A 45 -1.24 -14.26 8.63
C LYS A 45 -0.44 -15.36 9.34
N ALA A 46 0.57 -14.98 10.11
CA ALA A 46 1.37 -15.91 10.91
C ALA A 46 0.50 -16.59 11.98
N LEU A 47 -0.27 -15.83 12.75
CA LEU A 47 -1.21 -16.35 13.76
C LEU A 47 -2.26 -17.29 13.15
N ALA A 48 -2.80 -16.94 11.98
CA ALA A 48 -3.72 -17.80 11.25
C ALA A 48 -3.07 -19.15 10.90
N GLY A 49 -1.83 -19.14 10.43
CA GLY A 49 -1.07 -20.35 10.09
C GLY A 49 -0.77 -21.21 11.33
N GLU A 50 -0.40 -20.61 12.46
CA GLU A 50 -0.19 -21.33 13.72
C GLU A 50 -1.49 -22.00 14.20
N LEU A 51 -2.60 -21.27 14.15
CA LEU A 51 -3.91 -21.77 14.54
C LEU A 51 -4.38 -22.89 13.60
N GLU A 52 -4.15 -22.78 12.30
CA GLU A 52 -4.44 -23.82 11.32
C GLU A 52 -3.60 -25.09 11.59
N ASN A 53 -2.31 -24.94 11.90
CA ASN A 53 -1.45 -26.07 12.27
C ASN A 53 -1.93 -26.77 13.54
N CYS A 54 -2.33 -26.00 14.57
CA CYS A 54 -2.91 -26.54 15.80
C CYS A 54 -4.22 -27.29 15.53
N THR A 55 -5.10 -26.71 14.72
CA THR A 55 -6.36 -27.28 14.30
C THR A 55 -6.19 -28.59 13.54
N ASN A 56 -5.20 -28.65 12.63
CA ASN A 56 -4.89 -29.89 11.90
C ASN A 56 -4.38 -31.01 12.82
N ARG A 57 -3.58 -30.68 13.84
CA ARG A 57 -3.16 -31.66 14.87
C ARG A 57 -4.37 -32.17 15.67
N SER A 58 -5.27 -31.28 16.08
CA SER A 58 -6.49 -31.64 16.80
C SER A 58 -7.36 -32.58 15.95
N ARG A 59 -7.54 -32.29 14.66
CA ARG A 59 -8.28 -33.15 13.72
C ARG A 59 -7.70 -34.56 13.62
N LEU A 60 -6.36 -34.67 13.56
CA LEU A 60 -5.71 -36.00 13.55
C LEU A 60 -5.94 -36.75 14.86
N THR A 61 -5.93 -36.07 16.00
CA THR A 61 -6.21 -36.64 17.31
C THR A 61 -7.67 -37.14 17.39
N ILE A 62 -8.63 -36.32 16.98
CA ILE A 62 -10.07 -36.71 16.90
C ILE A 62 -10.24 -37.99 16.07
N ARG A 63 -9.66 -38.02 14.85
CA ARG A 63 -9.74 -39.21 13.97
C ARG A 63 -9.09 -40.47 14.59
N ARG A 64 -7.99 -40.31 15.36
CA ARG A 64 -7.38 -41.44 16.09
C ARG A 64 -8.27 -41.95 17.19
N LEU A 65 -8.92 -41.07 17.94
CA LEU A 65 -9.85 -41.43 19.02
C LEU A 65 -11.11 -42.13 18.45
N GLU A 66 -11.69 -41.62 17.37
CA GLU A 66 -12.81 -42.24 16.67
C GLU A 66 -12.50 -43.65 16.17
N ARG A 67 -11.29 -43.86 15.59
CA ARG A 67 -10.84 -45.18 15.14
C ARG A 67 -10.62 -46.15 16.28
N LYS A 68 -10.20 -45.69 17.47
CA LYS A 68 -10.00 -46.53 18.65
C LYS A 68 -11.32 -46.95 19.28
N ASP A 69 -12.38 -46.12 19.18
CA ASP A 69 -13.71 -46.52 19.62
C ASP A 69 -14.31 -47.67 18.75
N ASN A 70 -13.88 -47.75 17.49
CA ASN A 70 -14.37 -48.77 16.53
C ASN A 70 -13.54 -50.07 16.50
N LYS A 71 -12.38 -50.11 17.19
CA LYS A 71 -11.52 -51.30 17.29
C LYS A 71 -11.26 -51.65 18.75
N GLU A 72 -11.50 -52.90 19.13
CA GLU A 72 -11.08 -53.41 20.42
C GLU A 72 -9.64 -53.10 20.72
N ALA A 73 -9.46 -52.48 21.85
CA ALA A 73 -8.29 -51.92 22.52
C ALA A 73 -6.92 -52.51 22.18
N THR A 74 -6.05 -51.70 21.61
CA THR A 74 -4.59 -51.85 21.71
C THR A 74 -4.01 -50.90 22.76
N ILE A 75 -3.12 -51.41 23.58
CA ILE A 75 -2.44 -50.87 24.77
C ILE A 75 -1.92 -49.42 24.55
N GLY A 76 -2.22 -48.49 25.45
CA GLY A 76 -1.46 -47.28 25.57
C GLY A 76 -2.19 -45.93 25.91
N ASP A 77 -3.49 -45.95 26.21
CA ASP A 77 -4.24 -44.71 26.59
C ASP A 77 -5.22 -45.06 27.73
N ASP A 78 -4.67 -45.28 28.93
CA ASP A 78 -5.44 -45.78 30.06
C ASP A 78 -6.54 -44.80 30.52
N ASP A 79 -6.29 -43.50 30.47
CA ASP A 79 -7.28 -42.48 30.91
C ASP A 79 -8.50 -42.39 29.99
N TYR A 80 -8.32 -42.55 28.67
CA TYR A 80 -9.46 -42.55 27.74
C TYR A 80 -10.32 -43.82 27.85
N ARG A 81 -9.72 -44.95 28.22
CA ARG A 81 -10.40 -46.21 28.45
C ARG A 81 -11.33 -46.20 29.69
N LEU A 82 -10.95 -45.41 30.70
CA LEU A 82 -11.74 -45.26 31.92
C LEU A 82 -13.00 -44.42 31.75
N LEU A 83 -13.15 -43.71 30.60
CA LEU A 83 -14.35 -42.94 30.31
C LEU A 83 -15.53 -43.83 29.91
N THR A 84 -16.70 -43.53 30.45
CA THR A 84 -17.96 -44.13 29.98
C THR A 84 -18.25 -43.75 28.52
N PRO A 85 -19.00 -44.56 27.74
CA PRO A 85 -19.35 -44.23 26.35
C PRO A 85 -19.97 -42.82 26.20
N ALA A 86 -20.82 -42.41 27.14
CA ALA A 86 -21.43 -41.09 27.14
C ALA A 86 -20.38 -39.96 27.32
N ARG A 87 -19.42 -40.15 28.22
CA ARG A 87 -18.32 -39.17 28.42
C ARG A 87 -17.38 -39.13 27.24
N LYS A 88 -17.07 -40.25 26.58
CA LYS A 88 -16.27 -40.27 25.35
C LYS A 88 -16.96 -39.50 24.24
N LYS A 89 -18.25 -39.72 24.02
CA LYS A 89 -19.03 -38.98 23.03
C LYS A 89 -19.05 -37.47 23.31
N SER A 90 -19.25 -37.08 24.56
CA SER A 90 -19.21 -35.67 24.97
C SER A 90 -17.83 -35.05 24.75
N PHE A 91 -16.75 -35.76 25.08
CA PHE A 91 -15.37 -35.28 24.88
C PHE A 91 -15.03 -35.09 23.38
N LEU A 92 -15.40 -36.07 22.54
CA LEU A 92 -15.23 -35.96 21.09
C LEU A 92 -16.03 -34.80 20.49
N HIS A 93 -17.26 -34.59 20.98
CA HIS A 93 -18.09 -33.48 20.56
C HIS A 93 -17.43 -32.14 20.91
N THR A 94 -16.96 -31.95 22.16
CA THR A 94 -16.26 -30.74 22.58
C THR A 94 -14.98 -30.51 21.77
N LEU A 95 -14.19 -31.57 21.50
CA LEU A 95 -13.01 -31.45 20.62
C LEU A 95 -13.38 -31.01 19.22
N GLN A 96 -14.48 -31.51 18.67
CA GLN A 96 -14.97 -31.11 17.35
C GLN A 96 -15.43 -29.65 17.35
N GLU A 97 -16.16 -29.19 18.36
CA GLU A 97 -16.56 -27.78 18.51
C GLU A 97 -15.37 -26.85 18.59
N VAL A 98 -14.33 -27.20 19.37
CA VAL A 98 -13.09 -26.44 19.48
C VAL A 98 -12.34 -26.40 18.14
N HIS A 99 -12.31 -27.55 17.42
CA HIS A 99 -11.72 -27.62 16.09
C HIS A 99 -12.42 -26.68 15.11
N ASP A 100 -13.75 -26.73 15.05
CA ASP A 100 -14.55 -25.93 14.13
C ASP A 100 -14.45 -24.44 14.44
N ALA A 101 -14.48 -24.06 15.74
CA ALA A 101 -14.28 -22.69 16.19
C ALA A 101 -12.89 -22.18 15.80
N SER A 102 -11.85 -22.96 16.05
CA SER A 102 -10.45 -22.59 15.73
C SER A 102 -10.26 -22.44 14.21
N SER A 103 -10.82 -23.34 13.40
CA SER A 103 -10.80 -23.23 11.93
C SER A 103 -11.49 -21.96 11.44
N SER A 104 -12.64 -21.63 12.04
CA SER A 104 -13.37 -20.40 11.73
C SER A 104 -12.56 -19.15 12.05
N VAL A 105 -11.90 -19.13 13.22
CA VAL A 105 -11.03 -18.00 13.62
C VAL A 105 -9.84 -17.85 12.68
N ALA A 106 -9.17 -18.95 12.32
CA ALA A 106 -8.07 -18.91 11.34
C ALA A 106 -8.52 -18.31 10.01
N GLY A 107 -9.67 -18.75 9.47
CA GLY A 107 -10.22 -18.19 8.24
C GLY A 107 -10.56 -16.69 8.33
N ARG A 108 -11.04 -16.23 9.49
CA ARG A 108 -11.29 -14.79 9.73
C ARG A 108 -9.99 -13.99 9.79
N LEU A 109 -8.94 -14.52 10.43
CA LEU A 109 -7.63 -13.88 10.47
C LEU A 109 -7.00 -13.73 9.08
N TYR A 110 -7.12 -14.75 8.20
CA TYR A 110 -6.67 -14.66 6.81
C TYR A 110 -7.39 -13.56 6.04
N ARG A 111 -8.73 -13.45 6.20
CA ARG A 111 -9.49 -12.36 5.54
C ARG A 111 -9.08 -10.99 6.05
N LEU A 112 -8.91 -10.80 7.37
CA LEU A 112 -8.44 -9.55 7.95
C LEU A 112 -7.03 -9.18 7.44
N SER A 113 -6.10 -10.14 7.42
CA SER A 113 -4.76 -9.94 6.86
C SER A 113 -4.82 -9.49 5.39
N SER A 114 -5.66 -10.13 4.57
CA SER A 114 -5.87 -9.73 3.18
C SER A 114 -6.41 -8.30 3.08
N GLY A 115 -7.38 -7.93 3.90
CA GLY A 115 -7.93 -6.58 3.96
C GLY A 115 -6.88 -5.52 4.31
N HIS A 116 -6.03 -5.79 5.29
CA HIS A 116 -4.93 -4.88 5.66
C HIS A 116 -3.88 -4.75 4.54
N THR A 117 -3.53 -5.85 3.86
CA THR A 117 -2.64 -5.82 2.69
C THR A 117 -3.19 -4.91 1.60
N HIS A 118 -4.49 -5.03 1.25
CA HIS A 118 -5.11 -4.15 0.27
C HIS A 118 -5.16 -2.69 0.70
N SER A 119 -5.45 -2.44 1.99
CA SER A 119 -5.46 -1.08 2.54
C SER A 119 -4.07 -0.43 2.49
N ALA A 120 -3.02 -1.19 2.81
CA ALA A 120 -1.63 -0.73 2.69
C ALA A 120 -1.25 -0.41 1.23
N GLU A 121 -1.69 -1.22 0.25
CA GLU A 121 -1.46 -0.97 -1.17
C GLU A 121 -2.16 0.31 -1.66
N LEU A 122 -3.41 0.54 -1.26
CA LEU A 122 -4.14 1.77 -1.59
C LEU A 122 -3.46 3.00 -1.00
N LEU A 123 -2.99 2.89 0.24
CA LEU A 123 -2.29 3.97 0.92
C LEU A 123 -0.93 4.26 0.28
N ASP A 124 -0.17 3.22 -0.09
CA ASP A 124 1.11 3.35 -0.80
C ASP A 124 0.93 4.13 -2.12
N LEU A 125 -0.04 3.77 -2.94
CA LEU A 125 -0.35 4.49 -4.18
C LEU A 125 -0.74 5.95 -3.94
N SER A 126 -1.47 6.23 -2.87
CA SER A 126 -1.85 7.60 -2.48
C SER A 126 -0.64 8.42 -2.03
N VAL A 127 0.23 7.86 -1.20
CA VAL A 127 1.49 8.48 -0.75
C VAL A 127 2.42 8.75 -1.94
N ILE A 128 2.57 7.79 -2.86
CA ILE A 128 3.36 7.94 -4.08
C ILE A 128 2.87 9.14 -4.90
N MET A 129 1.56 9.29 -5.06
CA MET A 129 0.96 10.41 -5.79
C MET A 129 1.26 11.75 -5.11
N VAL A 130 1.09 11.84 -3.80
CA VAL A 130 1.38 13.07 -3.05
C VAL A 130 2.86 13.43 -3.14
N LYS A 131 3.78 12.46 -3.07
CA LYS A 131 5.23 12.71 -3.25
C LYS A 131 5.55 13.33 -4.62
N HIS A 132 4.85 12.94 -5.69
CA HIS A 132 5.01 13.55 -7.01
C HIS A 132 4.45 14.98 -7.08
N PHE A 133 3.32 15.24 -6.46
CA PHE A 133 2.79 16.61 -6.32
C PHE A 133 3.77 17.52 -5.55
N LEU A 134 4.29 17.05 -4.42
CA LEU A 134 5.22 17.80 -3.61
C LEU A 134 6.52 18.14 -4.37
N TRP A 135 7.04 17.16 -5.12
CA TRP A 135 8.22 17.42 -5.95
C TRP A 135 7.95 18.46 -7.02
N ARG A 136 6.85 18.35 -7.77
CA ARG A 136 6.44 19.35 -8.76
C ARG A 136 6.33 20.74 -8.14
N GLU A 137 5.62 20.87 -7.03
CA GLU A 137 5.42 22.16 -6.37
C GLU A 137 6.74 22.80 -5.92
N ARG A 138 7.66 22.01 -5.38
CA ARG A 138 9.00 22.48 -5.02
C ARG A 138 9.77 23.01 -6.23
N VAL A 139 9.74 22.28 -7.34
CA VAL A 139 10.37 22.70 -8.60
C VAL A 139 9.72 24.00 -9.11
N PHE A 140 8.41 24.07 -9.15
CA PHE A 140 7.69 25.28 -9.59
C PHE A 140 8.02 26.50 -8.72
N MET A 141 8.08 26.31 -7.41
CA MET A 141 8.44 27.35 -6.48
C MET A 141 9.88 27.85 -6.70
N ALA A 142 10.81 26.93 -6.90
CA ALA A 142 12.21 27.28 -7.15
C ALA A 142 12.37 28.03 -8.49
N ILE A 143 11.68 27.60 -9.55
CA ILE A 143 11.75 28.21 -10.86
C ILE A 143 11.07 29.59 -10.90
N ILE A 144 9.84 29.70 -10.38
CA ILE A 144 9.03 30.93 -10.52
C ILE A 144 9.49 32.03 -9.57
N LEU A 145 9.96 31.68 -8.39
CA LEU A 145 10.24 32.63 -7.31
C LEU A 145 11.74 32.85 -7.06
N GLY A 146 12.60 32.20 -7.85
CA GLY A 146 14.05 32.34 -7.73
C GLY A 146 14.59 31.86 -6.37
N GLY A 147 13.91 30.87 -5.76
CA GLY A 147 14.34 30.26 -4.51
C GLY A 147 15.63 29.46 -4.69
N HIS A 148 16.62 29.66 -3.82
CA HIS A 148 17.90 28.95 -3.85
C HIS A 148 17.81 27.54 -3.25
N ASP A 149 16.68 26.85 -3.40
CA ASP A 149 16.53 25.45 -3.00
C ASP A 149 17.15 24.55 -4.07
N ASN A 150 18.48 24.45 -4.05
CA ASN A 150 19.24 23.60 -4.98
C ASN A 150 18.83 22.12 -4.91
N ASP A 151 18.22 21.66 -3.80
CA ASP A 151 17.74 20.29 -3.67
C ASP A 151 16.44 20.07 -4.44
N ALA A 152 15.57 21.08 -4.55
CA ALA A 152 14.35 21.01 -5.35
C ALA A 152 14.65 20.94 -6.86
N LEU A 153 15.77 21.52 -7.30
CA LEU A 153 16.20 21.56 -8.68
C LEU A 153 17.09 20.36 -9.10
N LYS A 154 17.29 19.37 -8.22
CA LYS A 154 17.99 18.15 -8.59
C LYS A 154 17.13 17.27 -9.49
N GLN A 155 17.72 16.77 -10.56
CA GLN A 155 17.09 15.77 -11.41
C GLN A 155 16.74 14.50 -10.61
N VAL A 156 15.55 13.99 -10.81
CA VAL A 156 15.08 12.74 -10.19
C VAL A 156 14.95 11.67 -11.24
N CYS A 157 15.67 10.56 -11.05
CA CYS A 157 15.58 9.42 -11.95
C CYS A 157 14.19 8.76 -11.84
N VAL A 158 13.56 8.50 -12.98
CA VAL A 158 12.24 7.87 -13.08
C VAL A 158 12.14 6.52 -12.36
N ARG A 159 13.23 5.75 -12.30
CA ARG A 159 13.25 4.44 -11.62
C ARG A 159 13.51 4.53 -10.11
N SER A 160 14.17 5.59 -9.66
CA SER A 160 14.53 5.76 -8.25
C SER A 160 13.48 6.52 -7.43
N CYS A 161 12.52 7.17 -8.07
CA CYS A 161 11.41 7.80 -7.38
C CYS A 161 10.44 6.77 -6.75
N ALA A 162 9.54 7.22 -5.90
CA ALA A 162 8.61 6.33 -5.20
C ALA A 162 7.75 5.50 -6.18
N LEU A 163 7.19 6.12 -7.24
CA LEU A 163 6.42 5.42 -8.27
C LEU A 163 7.29 4.46 -9.08
N GLY A 164 8.52 4.83 -9.43
CA GLY A 164 9.43 3.96 -10.17
C GLY A 164 9.77 2.69 -9.39
N ARG A 165 10.08 2.81 -8.10
CA ARG A 165 10.33 1.64 -7.23
C ARG A 165 9.09 0.76 -7.10
N TRP A 166 7.91 1.36 -6.93
CA TRP A 166 6.66 0.60 -6.90
C TRP A 166 6.40 -0.10 -8.23
N TYR A 167 6.55 0.60 -9.37
CA TYR A 167 6.34 0.09 -10.71
C TYR A 167 7.25 -1.10 -11.03
N ASP A 168 8.55 -0.97 -10.77
CA ASP A 168 9.53 -2.04 -10.99
C ASP A 168 9.50 -3.14 -9.90
N GLY A 169 8.80 -2.93 -8.81
CA GLY A 169 8.64 -3.86 -7.67
C GLY A 169 7.24 -4.46 -7.58
N ARG A 170 6.49 -4.07 -6.56
CA ARG A 170 5.14 -4.59 -6.23
C ARG A 170 4.12 -4.35 -7.35
N GLY A 171 4.21 -3.24 -8.05
CA GLY A 171 3.33 -2.89 -9.16
C GLY A 171 3.35 -3.89 -10.32
N LYS A 172 4.38 -4.72 -10.46
CA LYS A 172 4.44 -5.79 -11.49
C LYS A 172 3.28 -6.78 -11.43
N THR A 173 2.64 -6.92 -10.29
CA THR A 173 1.42 -7.71 -10.12
C THR A 173 0.32 -7.24 -11.08
N TYR A 174 0.31 -5.94 -11.43
CA TYR A 174 -0.66 -5.31 -12.33
C TYR A 174 -0.19 -5.23 -13.78
N SER A 175 0.95 -5.84 -14.13
CA SER A 175 1.54 -5.77 -15.49
C SER A 175 0.65 -6.31 -16.60
N HIS A 176 -0.33 -7.14 -16.26
CA HIS A 176 -1.34 -7.67 -17.18
C HIS A 176 -2.43 -6.63 -17.52
N LEU A 177 -2.54 -5.53 -16.77
CA LEU A 177 -3.52 -4.47 -17.01
C LEU A 177 -2.99 -3.44 -18.01
N PRO A 178 -3.80 -3.01 -19.00
CA PRO A 178 -3.40 -1.95 -19.93
C PRO A 178 -3.01 -0.65 -19.23
N VAL A 179 -3.69 -0.31 -18.15
CA VAL A 179 -3.43 0.89 -17.33
C VAL A 179 -2.01 0.91 -16.74
N TYR A 180 -1.44 -0.26 -16.42
CA TYR A 180 -0.07 -0.33 -15.91
C TYR A 180 0.95 0.16 -16.95
N ARG A 181 0.82 -0.26 -18.21
CA ARG A 181 1.71 0.21 -19.31
C ARG A 181 1.56 1.71 -19.52
N SER A 182 0.32 2.19 -19.61
CA SER A 182 0.04 3.63 -19.77
C SER A 182 0.61 4.46 -18.62
N LEU A 183 0.54 3.94 -17.38
CA LEU A 183 1.13 4.60 -16.21
C LEU A 183 2.66 4.75 -16.38
N GLY A 184 3.36 3.72 -16.81
CA GLY A 184 4.81 3.77 -17.05
C GLY A 184 5.19 4.80 -18.13
N GLU A 185 4.45 4.86 -19.23
CA GLU A 185 4.67 5.81 -20.32
C GLU A 185 4.46 7.27 -19.90
N VAL A 186 3.34 7.55 -19.20
CA VAL A 186 3.05 8.90 -18.72
C VAL A 186 4.04 9.33 -17.62
N HIS A 187 4.41 8.41 -16.74
CA HIS A 187 5.40 8.65 -15.70
C HIS A 187 6.78 9.00 -16.28
N PHE A 188 7.23 8.27 -17.29
CA PHE A 188 8.47 8.57 -17.99
C PHE A 188 8.44 9.97 -18.63
N ARG A 189 7.35 10.31 -19.33
CA ARG A 189 7.18 11.63 -19.96
C ARG A 189 7.16 12.76 -18.95
N TYR A 190 6.50 12.55 -17.81
CA TYR A 190 6.46 13.52 -16.72
C TYR A 190 7.85 13.81 -16.16
N HIS A 191 8.64 12.76 -15.83
CA HIS A 191 10.01 12.94 -15.35
C HIS A 191 10.91 13.59 -16.40
N LYS A 192 10.79 13.18 -17.66
CA LYS A 192 11.57 13.76 -18.75
C LYS A 192 11.34 15.27 -18.86
N LEU A 193 10.09 15.69 -18.94
CA LEU A 193 9.75 17.09 -19.10
C LEU A 193 10.16 17.93 -17.87
N LEU A 194 9.95 17.41 -16.65
CA LEU A 194 10.32 18.12 -15.44
C LEU A 194 11.83 18.25 -15.28
N ASN A 195 12.60 17.21 -15.62
CA ASN A 195 14.07 17.29 -15.62
C ASN A 195 14.61 18.23 -16.70
N GLU A 196 14.00 18.22 -17.89
CA GLU A 196 14.34 19.19 -18.96
C GLU A 196 14.08 20.64 -18.51
N LEU A 197 13.01 20.89 -17.78
CA LEU A 197 12.70 22.20 -17.22
C LEU A 197 13.69 22.62 -16.13
N ILE A 198 14.16 21.68 -15.29
CA ILE A 198 15.20 21.92 -14.28
C ILE A 198 16.53 22.29 -14.92
N ASP A 199 16.87 21.68 -16.07
CA ASP A 199 18.16 21.93 -16.77
C ASP A 199 18.19 23.24 -17.55
N ARG A 200 17.02 23.82 -17.84
CA ARG A 200 16.95 25.09 -18.57
C ARG A 200 17.08 26.27 -17.62
N ASP A 201 17.79 27.30 -18.08
CA ASP A 201 17.73 28.62 -17.42
C ASP A 201 16.38 29.26 -17.75
N VAL A 202 15.55 29.41 -16.73
CA VAL A 202 14.21 29.98 -16.88
C VAL A 202 14.25 31.45 -17.29
N GLU A 203 15.36 32.16 -17.01
CA GLU A 203 15.54 33.55 -17.41
C GLU A 203 15.64 33.66 -18.94
N ASP A 204 16.12 32.62 -19.62
CA ASP A 204 16.20 32.56 -21.09
C ASP A 204 14.87 32.16 -21.76
N MET A 205 13.86 31.74 -21.01
CA MET A 205 12.57 31.31 -21.54
C MET A 205 11.59 32.46 -21.69
N THR A 206 10.88 32.48 -22.83
CA THR A 206 9.75 33.39 -22.95
C THR A 206 8.58 32.92 -22.03
N PHE A 207 7.77 33.88 -21.58
CA PHE A 207 6.57 33.54 -20.79
C PHE A 207 5.67 32.50 -21.48
N ARG A 208 5.55 32.57 -22.81
CA ARG A 208 4.75 31.64 -23.60
C ARG A 208 5.31 30.21 -23.53
N GLU A 209 6.61 30.04 -23.68
CA GLU A 209 7.27 28.73 -23.59
C GLU A 209 7.11 28.15 -22.19
N LEU A 210 7.45 28.92 -21.15
CA LEU A 210 7.30 28.49 -19.77
C LEU A 210 5.83 28.09 -19.46
N SER A 211 4.85 28.92 -19.83
CA SER A 211 3.43 28.63 -19.62
C SER A 211 2.98 27.37 -20.33
N THR A 212 3.49 27.09 -21.54
CA THR A 212 3.15 25.88 -22.30
C THR A 212 3.72 24.63 -21.61
N GLU A 213 4.97 24.66 -21.13
CA GLU A 213 5.59 23.54 -20.44
C GLU A 213 4.92 23.26 -19.09
N LEU A 214 4.62 24.30 -18.31
CA LEU A 214 3.89 24.15 -17.05
C LEU A 214 2.48 23.57 -17.26
N THR A 215 1.77 23.99 -18.30
CA THR A 215 0.45 23.45 -18.66
C THR A 215 0.58 21.97 -19.07
N THR A 216 1.63 21.62 -19.80
CA THR A 216 1.87 20.21 -20.21
C THR A 216 2.18 19.33 -19.01
N LEU A 217 2.98 19.83 -18.05
CA LEU A 217 3.24 19.13 -16.79
C LEU A 217 1.96 18.92 -15.97
N GLU A 218 1.09 19.92 -15.93
CA GLU A 218 -0.19 19.82 -15.25
C GLU A 218 -1.07 18.74 -15.90
N MET A 219 -1.13 18.68 -17.23
CA MET A 219 -1.86 17.61 -17.92
C MET A 219 -1.28 16.23 -17.62
N LEU A 220 0.04 16.08 -17.60
CA LEU A 220 0.69 14.80 -17.30
C LEU A 220 0.43 14.34 -15.88
N ILE A 221 0.48 15.23 -14.88
CA ILE A 221 0.16 14.86 -13.50
C ILE A 221 -1.31 14.46 -13.33
N GLN A 222 -2.24 15.14 -14.00
CA GLN A 222 -3.65 14.75 -14.00
C GLN A 222 -3.86 13.36 -14.65
N GLN A 223 -3.14 13.05 -15.71
CA GLN A 223 -3.15 11.71 -16.30
C GLN A 223 -2.60 10.65 -15.33
N LEU A 224 -1.48 10.94 -14.63
CA LEU A 224 -0.93 10.04 -13.60
C LEU A 224 -1.96 9.77 -12.50
N VAL A 225 -2.61 10.81 -11.98
CA VAL A 225 -3.68 10.69 -10.97
C VAL A 225 -4.79 9.77 -11.46
N GLY A 226 -5.27 9.98 -12.69
CA GLY A 226 -6.32 9.15 -13.28
C GLY A 226 -5.91 7.68 -13.44
N LEU A 227 -4.67 7.42 -13.87
CA LEU A 227 -4.14 6.06 -14.05
C LEU A 227 -3.91 5.35 -12.70
N ILE A 228 -3.36 6.05 -11.72
CA ILE A 228 -3.23 5.51 -10.34
C ILE A 228 -4.61 5.21 -9.77
N GLY A 229 -5.59 6.10 -9.94
CA GLY A 229 -6.97 5.88 -9.50
C GLY A 229 -7.62 4.65 -10.13
N GLN A 230 -7.33 4.33 -11.40
CA GLN A 230 -7.78 3.09 -12.03
C GLN A 230 -7.16 1.84 -11.40
N ILE A 231 -5.87 1.87 -11.04
CA ILE A 231 -5.21 0.78 -10.33
C ILE A 231 -5.81 0.63 -8.93
N GLN A 232 -6.01 1.73 -8.19
CA GLN A 232 -6.65 1.71 -6.86
C GLN A 232 -8.06 1.12 -6.94
N HIS A 233 -8.84 1.46 -7.95
CA HIS A 233 -10.15 0.86 -8.18
C HIS A 233 -10.06 -0.64 -8.40
N HIS A 234 -9.08 -1.11 -9.18
CA HIS A 234 -8.84 -2.55 -9.38
C HIS A 234 -8.49 -3.27 -8.08
N VAL A 235 -7.61 -2.69 -7.24
CA VAL A 235 -7.26 -3.21 -5.91
C VAL A 235 -8.52 -3.33 -5.04
N THR A 236 -9.39 -2.32 -5.03
CA THR A 236 -10.66 -2.34 -4.28
C THR A 236 -11.61 -3.44 -4.76
N LEU A 237 -11.68 -3.67 -6.08
CA LEU A 237 -12.51 -4.76 -6.63
C LEU A 237 -12.00 -6.15 -6.20
N LEU A 238 -10.68 -6.35 -6.15
CA LEU A 238 -10.09 -7.61 -5.67
C LEU A 238 -10.43 -7.87 -4.20
N GLN A 239 -10.40 -6.84 -3.34
CA GLN A 239 -10.80 -6.96 -1.93
C GLN A 239 -12.25 -7.45 -1.81
N ASN A 240 -13.17 -6.84 -2.55
CA ASN A 240 -14.60 -7.20 -2.50
C ASN A 240 -14.91 -8.62 -3.00
N THR A 241 -14.00 -9.23 -3.77
CA THR A 241 -14.16 -10.63 -4.23
C THR A 241 -13.66 -11.66 -3.20
N VAL A 242 -12.73 -11.27 -2.33
CA VAL A 242 -12.19 -12.13 -1.25
C VAL A 242 -13.15 -12.17 -0.04
N ASP A 243 -13.94 -11.12 0.16
CA ASP A 243 -14.89 -11.00 1.28
C ASP A 243 -16.24 -11.72 1.05
N ARG A 244 -16.47 -12.25 -0.15
CA ARG A 244 -17.65 -13.06 -0.50
C ARG A 244 -17.35 -14.55 -0.43
#